data_38b65cf3d2f5cf51fd93d0833d44a11c
#
_entry.id   38b65cf3d2f5cf51fd93d0833d44a11c
#
_cell.length_a   1.000
_cell.length_b   1.000
_cell.length_c   1.000
_cell.angle_alpha   90.00
_cell.angle_beta   90.00
_cell.angle_gamma   90.00
#
_symmetry.space_group_name_H-M   'P 1'
#
loop_
_entity.id
_entity.type
_entity.pdbx_description
1 polymer ?
#
loop_
_entity_poly.entity_id
_entity_poly.type
_entity_poly.pdbx_seq_one_letter_code
_entity_poly.pdbx_strand_id
1 'polypeptide(L)'
;MLAKLELKLKCEKEMTYQMSSLFHGALMELLPEEYADYLHISSLHPYAQHLECREGDWYWIITGLNKEAVQIIIHDTLWKLEYILIKKHDLKVLIVKKNYMETTYKELMDHFYEDDEKRYIQIHFLSPTAFKQNGKYLFYPDLRCVFQSLMNKYDSATAENTMHDEDTLEQICEHAQVIRYDLKSVSFSLEGVRIPSFIGKITIKMHGTDTMANFVNMLFEFGEYSGVGIKTSLGMGYMKMIKGERK
;
A
#
# COMPACT_ATOMS: atom_id res chain seq x y z
N MET A 1 11.75 -8.80 5.74
CA MET A 1 12.28 -7.95 4.64
C MET A 1 11.12 -7.25 3.98
N LEU A 2 11.21 -5.95 3.80
CA LEU A 2 10.31 -5.13 3.02
C LEU A 2 11.12 -4.46 1.92
N ALA A 3 10.59 -4.39 0.71
CA ALA A 3 11.28 -3.71 -0.38
C ALA A 3 10.30 -2.92 -1.25
N LYS A 4 10.81 -1.89 -1.91
CA LYS A 4 10.08 -1.04 -2.84
C LYS A 4 10.90 -0.86 -4.11
N LEU A 5 10.30 -1.18 -5.24
CA LEU A 5 10.85 -0.93 -6.57
C LEU A 5 10.00 0.15 -7.24
N GLU A 6 10.63 1.25 -7.62
CA GLU A 6 10.03 2.31 -8.42
C GLU A 6 10.56 2.23 -9.85
N LEU A 7 9.67 2.03 -10.80
CA LEU A 7 9.96 1.99 -12.23
C LEU A 7 9.43 3.27 -12.87
N LYS A 8 10.34 4.17 -13.31
CA LYS A 8 9.94 5.35 -14.10
C LYS A 8 9.56 4.88 -15.49
N LEU A 9 8.38 5.28 -15.94
CA LEU A 9 7.76 4.80 -17.17
C LEU A 9 7.77 5.87 -18.25
N LYS A 10 7.86 5.41 -19.51
CA LYS A 10 7.60 6.22 -20.69
C LYS A 10 6.61 5.47 -21.58
N CYS A 11 5.50 6.13 -21.92
CA CYS A 11 4.44 5.58 -22.74
C CYS A 11 4.02 6.62 -23.79
N GLU A 12 3.65 6.17 -24.98
CA GLU A 12 3.14 7.05 -26.05
C GLU A 12 1.68 7.45 -25.79
N LYS A 13 0.91 6.59 -25.10
CA LYS A 13 -0.47 6.88 -24.73
C LYS A 13 -0.54 7.55 -23.37
N GLU A 14 -1.57 8.36 -23.18
CA GLU A 14 -1.87 8.98 -21.89
C GLU A 14 -2.09 7.89 -20.83
N MET A 15 -1.40 8.02 -19.71
CA MET A 15 -1.49 7.11 -18.59
C MET A 15 -2.39 7.68 -17.49
N THR A 16 -3.04 6.80 -16.77
CA THR A 16 -3.84 7.15 -15.59
C THR A 16 -3.63 6.12 -14.47
N TYR A 17 -3.90 6.50 -13.23
CA TYR A 17 -3.83 5.56 -12.10
C TYR A 17 -4.80 4.38 -12.23
N GLN A 18 -5.88 4.53 -13.01
CA GLN A 18 -6.83 3.45 -13.30
C GLN A 18 -6.19 2.28 -14.05
N MET A 19 -5.08 2.52 -14.74
CA MET A 19 -4.34 1.48 -15.45
C MET A 19 -3.56 0.54 -14.50
N SER A 20 -3.50 0.82 -13.22
CA SER A 20 -2.78 -0.03 -12.24
C SER A 20 -3.25 -1.50 -12.30
N SER A 21 -4.53 -1.75 -12.52
CA SER A 21 -5.04 -3.12 -12.69
C SER A 21 -4.54 -3.83 -13.95
N LEU A 22 -4.24 -3.09 -15.01
CA LEU A 22 -3.63 -3.63 -16.22
C LEU A 22 -2.17 -4.04 -15.98
N PHE A 23 -1.45 -3.25 -15.20
CA PHE A 23 -0.08 -3.59 -14.77
C PHE A 23 -0.05 -4.79 -13.85
N HIS A 24 -1.05 -4.96 -12.99
CA HIS A 24 -1.23 -6.20 -12.22
C HIS A 24 -1.40 -7.41 -13.14
N GLY A 25 -2.28 -7.32 -14.16
CA GLY A 25 -2.46 -8.40 -15.14
C GLY A 25 -1.16 -8.73 -15.87
N ALA A 26 -0.41 -7.71 -16.32
CA ALA A 26 0.89 -7.91 -16.95
C ALA A 26 1.90 -8.55 -15.98
N LEU A 27 1.88 -8.20 -14.69
CA LEU A 27 2.72 -8.85 -13.68
C LEU A 27 2.38 -10.33 -13.54
N MET A 28 1.10 -10.69 -13.44
CA MET A 28 0.67 -12.10 -13.33
C MET A 28 1.13 -12.94 -14.51
N GLU A 29 1.14 -12.39 -15.72
CA GLU A 29 1.64 -13.06 -16.91
C GLU A 29 3.17 -13.26 -16.94
N LEU A 30 3.92 -12.50 -16.17
CA LEU A 30 5.38 -12.53 -16.10
C LEU A 30 5.91 -13.42 -14.97
N LEU A 31 5.08 -13.69 -13.96
CA LEU A 31 5.46 -14.51 -12.81
C LEU A 31 5.51 -16.01 -13.19
N PRO A 32 6.31 -16.82 -12.47
CA PRO A 32 6.21 -18.27 -12.55
C PRO A 32 4.78 -18.73 -12.26
N GLU A 33 4.28 -19.69 -13.04
CA GLU A 33 2.89 -20.19 -12.97
C GLU A 33 2.49 -20.61 -11.55
N GLU A 34 3.34 -21.40 -10.87
CA GLU A 34 3.11 -21.84 -9.50
C GLU A 34 2.93 -20.67 -8.51
N TYR A 35 3.70 -19.60 -8.69
CA TYR A 35 3.60 -18.42 -7.82
C TYR A 35 2.39 -17.56 -8.15
N ALA A 36 2.03 -17.43 -9.43
CA ALA A 36 0.81 -16.76 -9.86
C ALA A 36 -0.44 -17.48 -9.30
N ASP A 37 -0.47 -18.81 -9.35
CA ASP A 37 -1.55 -19.63 -8.79
C ASP A 37 -1.64 -19.46 -7.26
N TYR A 38 -0.50 -19.47 -6.56
CA TYR A 38 -0.44 -19.16 -5.13
C TYR A 38 -1.08 -17.79 -4.81
N LEU A 39 -0.74 -16.75 -5.59
CA LEU A 39 -1.32 -15.42 -5.42
C LEU A 39 -2.83 -15.40 -5.70
N HIS A 40 -3.32 -16.16 -6.67
CA HIS A 40 -4.76 -16.24 -6.96
C HIS A 40 -5.58 -16.83 -5.82
N ILE A 41 -5.02 -17.77 -5.06
CA ILE A 41 -5.69 -18.42 -3.93
C ILE A 41 -5.56 -17.57 -2.66
N SER A 42 -4.50 -16.77 -2.54
CA SER A 42 -4.21 -15.97 -1.35
C SER A 42 -5.19 -14.83 -1.17
N SER A 43 -5.80 -14.74 0.00
CA SER A 43 -6.73 -13.64 0.34
C SER A 43 -6.01 -12.30 0.55
N LEU A 44 -4.79 -12.33 1.10
CA LEU A 44 -3.90 -11.20 1.28
C LEU A 44 -2.61 -11.46 0.51
N HIS A 45 -2.33 -10.60 -0.47
CA HIS A 45 -1.12 -10.75 -1.27
C HIS A 45 0.10 -10.21 -0.51
N PRO A 46 1.28 -10.88 -0.62
CA PRO A 46 2.51 -10.44 0.01
C PRO A 46 3.19 -9.29 -0.75
N TYR A 47 2.43 -8.51 -1.51
CA TYR A 47 2.88 -7.34 -2.24
C TYR A 47 1.74 -6.34 -2.45
N ALA A 48 2.11 -5.10 -2.72
CA ALA A 48 1.21 -4.07 -3.22
C ALA A 48 1.83 -3.37 -4.43
N GLN A 49 1.00 -2.74 -5.26
CA GLN A 49 1.49 -1.96 -6.39
C GLN A 49 0.53 -0.83 -6.74
N HIS A 50 1.02 0.20 -7.40
CA HIS A 50 0.20 1.29 -7.92
C HIS A 50 0.94 2.08 -8.99
N LEU A 51 0.19 2.85 -9.78
CA LEU A 51 0.72 3.87 -10.66
C LEU A 51 0.59 5.24 -9.99
N GLU A 52 1.66 6.01 -10.03
CA GLU A 52 1.73 7.37 -9.50
C GLU A 52 2.30 8.33 -10.55
N CYS A 53 1.69 9.52 -10.67
CA CYS A 53 2.24 10.60 -11.47
C CYS A 53 2.92 11.63 -10.55
N ARG A 54 4.21 11.89 -10.77
CA ARG A 54 5.00 12.90 -10.03
C ARG A 54 5.58 13.88 -11.03
N GLU A 55 5.20 15.15 -10.97
CA GLU A 55 5.72 16.21 -11.83
C GLU A 55 5.61 15.91 -13.34
N GLY A 56 4.55 15.21 -13.75
CA GLY A 56 4.31 14.81 -15.13
C GLY A 56 4.94 13.46 -15.54
N ASP A 57 5.81 12.90 -14.74
CA ASP A 57 6.39 11.58 -14.95
C ASP A 57 5.55 10.48 -14.29
N TRP A 58 5.37 9.36 -14.97
CA TRP A 58 4.68 8.20 -14.44
C TRP A 58 5.65 7.17 -13.84
N TYR A 59 5.23 6.63 -12.72
CA TYR A 59 5.96 5.57 -12.01
C TYR A 59 5.04 4.39 -11.75
N TRP A 60 5.54 3.20 -11.98
CA TRP A 60 4.96 2.00 -11.42
C TRP A 60 5.75 1.61 -10.17
N ILE A 61 5.06 1.58 -9.05
CA ILE A 61 5.65 1.31 -7.76
C ILE A 61 5.14 -0.04 -7.29
N ILE A 62 6.06 -0.94 -6.96
CA ILE A 62 5.79 -2.28 -6.47
C ILE A 62 6.52 -2.46 -5.14
N THR A 63 5.82 -3.02 -4.16
CA THR A 63 6.39 -3.33 -2.85
C THR A 63 6.27 -4.82 -2.57
N GLY A 64 7.34 -5.43 -2.08
CA GLY A 64 7.33 -6.79 -1.53
C GLY A 64 7.29 -6.73 -0.01
N LEU A 65 6.42 -7.55 0.59
CA LEU A 65 6.17 -7.55 2.03
C LEU A 65 6.85 -8.70 2.76
N ASN A 66 7.43 -9.65 2.03
CA ASN A 66 8.24 -10.72 2.59
C ASN A 66 9.39 -11.05 1.64
N LYS A 67 10.32 -11.87 2.12
CA LYS A 67 11.54 -12.23 1.37
C LYS A 67 11.23 -12.91 0.03
N GLU A 68 10.23 -13.78 0.02
CA GLU A 68 9.85 -14.54 -1.17
C GLU A 68 9.28 -13.62 -2.26
N ALA A 69 8.32 -12.75 -1.91
CA ALA A 69 7.75 -11.76 -2.84
C ALA A 69 8.82 -10.80 -3.38
N VAL A 70 9.74 -10.34 -2.54
CA VAL A 70 10.86 -9.49 -2.97
C VAL A 70 11.74 -10.23 -3.97
N GLN A 71 12.10 -11.49 -3.70
CA GLN A 71 12.94 -12.27 -4.60
C GLN A 71 12.24 -12.53 -5.93
N ILE A 72 11.03 -13.11 -5.91
CA ILE A 72 10.35 -13.57 -7.13
C ILE A 72 9.84 -12.37 -7.96
N ILE A 73 9.11 -11.43 -7.32
CA ILE A 73 8.48 -10.33 -8.06
C ILE A 73 9.52 -9.29 -8.46
N ILE A 74 10.35 -8.83 -7.53
CA ILE A 74 11.25 -7.70 -7.77
C ILE A 74 12.53 -8.17 -8.48
N HIS A 75 13.30 -9.09 -7.87
CA HIS A 75 14.62 -9.42 -8.39
C HIS A 75 14.57 -10.34 -9.61
N ASP A 76 13.78 -11.41 -9.56
CA ASP A 76 13.77 -12.41 -10.63
C ASP A 76 12.93 -11.98 -11.83
N THR A 77 11.86 -11.20 -11.61
CA THR A 77 10.93 -10.78 -12.66
C THR A 77 11.19 -9.32 -13.08
N LEU A 78 10.85 -8.35 -12.25
CA LEU A 78 10.77 -6.95 -12.69
C LEU A 78 12.13 -6.27 -12.89
N TRP A 79 13.15 -6.67 -12.12
CA TRP A 79 14.47 -6.06 -12.23
C TRP A 79 15.11 -6.23 -13.61
N LYS A 80 14.79 -7.31 -14.30
CA LYS A 80 15.36 -7.67 -15.63
C LYS A 80 14.66 -6.99 -16.79
N LEU A 81 13.46 -6.42 -16.57
CA LEU A 81 12.64 -5.87 -17.66
C LEU A 81 13.14 -4.49 -18.11
N GLU A 82 13.10 -4.27 -19.41
CA GLU A 82 13.30 -2.95 -20.04
C GLU A 82 11.97 -2.31 -20.47
N TYR A 83 10.93 -3.12 -20.59
CA TYR A 83 9.58 -2.68 -20.92
C TYR A 83 8.52 -3.64 -20.37
N ILE A 84 7.28 -3.13 -20.30
CA ILE A 84 6.10 -3.89 -19.93
C ILE A 84 5.18 -3.93 -21.14
N LEU A 85 4.67 -5.11 -21.48
CA LEU A 85 3.70 -5.30 -22.54
C LEU A 85 2.32 -5.57 -21.92
N ILE A 86 1.37 -4.66 -22.12
CA ILE A 86 -0.02 -4.84 -21.74
C ILE A 86 -0.79 -5.39 -22.93
N LYS A 87 -0.79 -6.71 -23.09
CA LYS A 87 -1.29 -7.43 -24.28
C LYS A 87 -2.72 -7.04 -24.64
N LYS A 88 -3.62 -6.95 -23.64
CA LYS A 88 -5.04 -6.59 -23.86
C LYS A 88 -5.25 -5.27 -24.61
N HIS A 89 -4.29 -4.36 -24.53
CA HIS A 89 -4.37 -3.03 -25.12
C HIS A 89 -3.31 -2.78 -26.21
N ASP A 90 -2.54 -3.81 -26.55
CA ASP A 90 -1.37 -3.70 -27.44
C ASP A 90 -0.50 -2.48 -27.09
N LEU A 91 -0.19 -2.36 -25.79
CA LEU A 91 0.50 -1.19 -25.25
C LEU A 91 1.86 -1.61 -24.70
N LYS A 92 2.92 -1.04 -25.30
CA LYS A 92 4.29 -1.16 -24.78
C LYS A 92 4.65 0.05 -23.96
N VAL A 93 5.05 -0.19 -22.70
CA VAL A 93 5.48 0.83 -21.76
C VAL A 93 6.95 0.63 -21.46
N LEU A 94 7.79 1.61 -21.77
CA LEU A 94 9.24 1.54 -21.53
C LEU A 94 9.56 1.84 -20.07
N ILE A 95 10.54 1.13 -19.51
CA ILE A 95 11.12 1.40 -18.20
C ILE A 95 12.41 2.20 -18.42
N VAL A 96 12.41 3.47 -18.02
CA VAL A 96 13.54 4.37 -18.29
C VAL A 96 14.48 4.54 -17.10
N LYS A 97 13.99 4.22 -15.89
CA LYS A 97 14.80 4.26 -14.65
C LYS A 97 14.21 3.31 -13.63
N LYS A 98 15.08 2.70 -12.84
CA LYS A 98 14.72 1.86 -11.71
C LYS A 98 15.35 2.41 -10.43
N ASN A 99 14.56 2.49 -9.36
CA ASN A 99 15.02 2.83 -8.03
C ASN A 99 14.56 1.75 -7.07
N TYR A 100 15.48 1.23 -6.26
CA TYR A 100 15.23 0.16 -5.31
C TYR A 100 15.57 0.61 -3.90
N MET A 101 14.68 0.30 -2.97
CA MET A 101 14.85 0.55 -1.54
C MET A 101 14.41 -0.67 -0.78
N GLU A 102 15.10 -1.00 0.29
CA GLU A 102 14.72 -2.07 1.19
C GLU A 102 14.86 -1.65 2.64
N THR A 103 14.11 -2.29 3.50
CA THR A 103 14.18 -2.18 4.96
C THR A 103 13.79 -3.52 5.59
N THR A 104 13.96 -3.62 6.87
CA THR A 104 13.62 -4.82 7.62
C THR A 104 12.48 -4.56 8.60
N TYR A 105 11.76 -5.60 8.98
CA TYR A 105 10.79 -5.50 10.08
C TYR A 105 11.45 -5.11 11.40
N LYS A 106 12.73 -5.47 11.58
CA LYS A 106 13.50 -5.04 12.74
C LYS A 106 13.70 -3.54 12.76
N GLU A 107 14.09 -2.93 11.64
CA GLU A 107 14.24 -1.47 11.54
C GLU A 107 12.92 -0.74 11.80
N LEU A 108 11.77 -1.26 11.33
CA LEU A 108 10.46 -0.70 11.69
C LEU A 108 10.19 -0.79 13.19
N MET A 109 10.58 -1.90 13.83
CA MET A 109 10.44 -2.08 15.28
C MET A 109 11.44 -1.21 16.06
N ASP A 110 12.65 -0.98 15.54
CA ASP A 110 13.62 -0.08 16.16
C ASP A 110 13.06 1.36 16.17
N HIS A 111 12.41 1.83 15.09
CA HIS A 111 11.71 3.11 15.06
C HIS A 111 10.57 3.19 16.10
N PHE A 112 9.87 2.08 16.37
CA PHE A 112 8.86 2.02 17.43
C PHE A 112 9.44 2.32 18.82
N TYR A 113 10.69 1.89 19.10
CA TYR A 113 11.33 2.09 20.40
C TYR A 113 12.08 3.41 20.53
N GLU A 114 12.55 4.00 19.41
CA GLU A 114 13.45 5.14 19.41
C GLU A 114 12.79 6.48 19.07
N ASP A 115 11.59 6.46 18.45
CA ASP A 115 10.96 7.70 17.98
C ASP A 115 10.34 8.52 19.13
N ASP A 116 10.68 9.81 19.14
CA ASP A 116 10.00 10.84 19.91
C ASP A 116 8.54 10.95 19.46
N GLU A 117 7.64 10.93 20.40
CA GLU A 117 6.19 10.97 20.37
C GLU A 117 5.56 11.76 19.22
N LYS A 118 5.24 11.10 18.11
CA LYS A 118 4.40 11.72 17.07
C LYS A 118 2.93 11.45 17.34
N ARG A 119 2.35 12.27 18.23
CA ARG A 119 0.91 12.18 18.56
C ARG A 119 0.01 12.74 17.46
N TYR A 120 0.55 13.49 16.52
CA TYR A 120 -0.16 14.03 15.36
C TYR A 120 0.36 13.35 14.10
N ILE A 121 -0.42 12.42 13.57
CA ILE A 121 -0.07 11.59 12.42
C ILE A 121 -0.87 12.09 11.23
N GLN A 122 -0.20 12.54 10.19
CA GLN A 122 -0.84 12.97 8.97
C GLN A 122 -0.64 11.92 7.87
N ILE A 123 -1.76 11.42 7.34
CA ILE A 123 -1.80 10.39 6.29
C ILE A 123 -2.37 10.99 5.01
N HIS A 124 -1.72 10.70 3.88
CA HIS A 124 -2.17 11.02 2.55
C HIS A 124 -2.50 9.74 1.78
N PHE A 125 -3.76 9.50 1.50
CA PHE A 125 -4.24 8.43 0.62
C PHE A 125 -4.08 8.90 -0.83
N LEU A 126 -3.09 8.37 -1.52
CA LEU A 126 -2.66 8.80 -2.85
C LEU A 126 -3.34 8.05 -3.98
N SER A 127 -3.80 6.82 -3.72
CA SER A 127 -4.62 6.08 -4.67
C SER A 127 -6.01 5.79 -4.10
N PRO A 128 -7.02 5.50 -4.95
CA PRO A 128 -8.37 5.20 -4.49
C PRO A 128 -8.38 4.15 -3.39
N THR A 129 -8.92 4.49 -2.24
CA THR A 129 -8.93 3.66 -1.04
C THR A 129 -10.37 3.30 -0.67
N ALA A 130 -10.61 2.05 -0.34
CA ALA A 130 -11.89 1.57 0.16
C ALA A 130 -11.67 0.37 1.09
N PHE A 131 -12.66 0.13 1.94
CA PHE A 131 -12.76 -1.07 2.77
C PHE A 131 -13.99 -1.88 2.37
N LYS A 132 -14.13 -3.09 2.89
CA LYS A 132 -15.33 -3.89 2.71
C LYS A 132 -15.79 -4.40 4.06
N GLN A 133 -17.00 -4.04 4.44
CA GLN A 133 -17.62 -4.44 5.71
C GLN A 133 -19.04 -4.93 5.44
N ASN A 134 -19.40 -6.10 5.94
CA ASN A 134 -20.73 -6.72 5.77
C ASN A 134 -21.19 -6.76 4.30
N GLY A 135 -20.27 -7.06 3.37
CA GLY A 135 -20.56 -7.14 1.94
C GLY A 135 -20.64 -5.78 1.21
N LYS A 136 -20.58 -4.66 1.92
CA LYS A 136 -20.67 -3.30 1.36
C LYS A 136 -19.33 -2.61 1.32
N TYR A 137 -19.12 -1.74 0.32
CA TYR A 137 -17.96 -0.87 0.26
C TYR A 137 -18.11 0.28 1.23
N LEU A 138 -17.07 0.48 2.04
CA LEU A 138 -16.89 1.63 2.92
C LEU A 138 -15.82 2.53 2.29
N PHE A 139 -16.20 3.75 1.90
CA PHE A 139 -15.36 4.67 1.13
C PHE A 139 -15.10 5.99 1.89
N TYR A 140 -14.81 5.86 3.16
CA TYR A 140 -14.24 6.88 4.04
C TYR A 140 -13.26 6.21 5.02
N PRO A 141 -12.32 6.96 5.62
CA PRO A 141 -11.31 6.41 6.50
C PRO A 141 -11.85 6.13 7.91
N ASP A 142 -12.61 5.06 8.04
CA ASP A 142 -12.96 4.49 9.35
C ASP A 142 -11.67 3.97 10.01
N LEU A 143 -11.31 4.52 11.19
CA LEU A 143 -10.04 4.21 11.83
C LEU A 143 -9.92 2.74 12.23
N ARG A 144 -11.01 2.09 12.65
CA ARG A 144 -11.00 0.67 12.94
C ARG A 144 -10.65 -0.15 11.69
N CYS A 145 -11.29 0.16 10.57
CA CYS A 145 -11.00 -0.51 9.29
C CYS A 145 -9.55 -0.25 8.82
N VAL A 146 -9.04 0.97 9.05
CA VAL A 146 -7.65 1.33 8.73
C VAL A 146 -6.68 0.48 9.53
N PHE A 147 -6.77 0.50 10.87
CA PHE A 147 -5.87 -0.23 11.74
C PHE A 147 -5.98 -1.75 11.54
N GLN A 148 -7.18 -2.30 11.51
CA GLN A 148 -7.42 -3.72 11.25
C GLN A 148 -6.80 -4.17 9.92
N SER A 149 -6.94 -3.36 8.86
CA SER A 149 -6.33 -3.67 7.56
C SER A 149 -4.81 -3.73 7.64
N LEU A 150 -4.17 -2.80 8.36
CA LEU A 150 -2.72 -2.75 8.52
C LEU A 150 -2.21 -3.92 9.37
N MET A 151 -2.86 -4.20 10.51
CA MET A 151 -2.52 -5.32 11.40
C MET A 151 -2.64 -6.66 10.67
N ASN A 152 -3.74 -6.93 9.99
CA ASN A 152 -3.95 -8.15 9.22
C ASN A 152 -2.90 -8.37 8.13
N LYS A 153 -2.50 -7.29 7.42
CA LYS A 153 -1.45 -7.35 6.39
C LYS A 153 -0.07 -7.58 6.98
N TYR A 154 0.20 -6.97 8.14
CA TYR A 154 1.45 -7.20 8.86
C TYR A 154 1.58 -8.68 9.24
N ASP A 155 0.55 -9.25 9.87
CA ASP A 155 0.53 -10.64 10.28
C ASP A 155 0.63 -11.61 9.10
N SER A 156 -0.05 -11.30 8.00
CA SER A 156 0.04 -12.11 6.77
C SER A 156 1.45 -12.10 6.15
N ALA A 157 2.20 -11.03 6.36
CA ALA A 157 3.54 -10.85 5.77
C ALA A 157 4.67 -11.37 6.68
N THR A 158 4.40 -11.49 7.99
CA THR A 158 5.37 -11.94 9.01
C THR A 158 4.90 -13.26 9.64
N ALA A 159 5.69 -14.31 9.51
CA ALA A 159 5.37 -15.60 10.16
C ALA A 159 5.64 -15.63 11.68
N GLU A 160 6.29 -14.59 12.22
CA GLU A 160 6.92 -14.65 13.55
C GLU A 160 6.14 -13.96 14.67
N ASN A 161 5.30 -12.97 14.37
CA ASN A 161 4.58 -12.20 15.39
C ASN A 161 3.19 -11.82 14.92
N THR A 162 2.17 -12.21 15.68
CA THR A 162 0.80 -11.78 15.46
C THR A 162 0.59 -10.42 16.11
N MET A 163 0.27 -9.39 15.31
CA MET A 163 -0.08 -8.05 15.79
C MET A 163 -1.59 -7.86 15.94
N HIS A 164 -2.37 -8.64 15.20
CA HIS A 164 -3.81 -8.55 15.27
C HIS A 164 -4.32 -9.20 16.56
N ASP A 165 -4.66 -8.33 17.50
CA ASP A 165 -5.33 -8.64 18.74
C ASP A 165 -6.52 -7.66 18.88
N GLU A 166 -7.70 -8.20 19.17
CA GLU A 166 -8.94 -7.41 19.19
C GLU A 166 -8.93 -6.36 20.30
N ASP A 167 -8.37 -6.69 21.47
CA ASP A 167 -8.26 -5.77 22.61
C ASP A 167 -7.31 -4.61 22.25
N THR A 168 -6.18 -4.90 21.61
CA THR A 168 -5.24 -3.89 21.10
C THR A 168 -5.91 -2.99 20.06
N LEU A 169 -6.66 -3.57 19.12
CA LEU A 169 -7.40 -2.82 18.11
C LEU A 169 -8.44 -1.88 18.75
N GLU A 170 -9.18 -2.35 19.74
CA GLU A 170 -10.14 -1.51 20.48
C GLU A 170 -9.46 -0.35 21.19
N GLN A 171 -8.37 -0.64 21.92
CA GLN A 171 -7.62 0.39 22.65
C GLN A 171 -7.07 1.49 21.72
N ILE A 172 -6.47 1.15 20.58
CA ILE A 172 -5.98 2.18 19.66
C ILE A 172 -7.13 2.99 19.03
N CYS A 173 -8.27 2.34 18.75
CA CYS A 173 -9.45 3.04 18.23
C CYS A 173 -10.04 4.02 19.25
N GLU A 174 -10.11 3.68 20.53
CA GLU A 174 -10.60 4.56 21.60
C GLU A 174 -9.71 5.79 21.79
N HIS A 175 -8.40 5.67 21.53
CA HIS A 175 -7.42 6.74 21.72
C HIS A 175 -7.05 7.49 20.44
N ALA A 176 -7.56 7.07 19.28
CA ALA A 176 -7.31 7.71 17.98
C ALA A 176 -8.47 8.59 17.56
N GLN A 177 -8.20 9.86 17.25
CA GLN A 177 -9.20 10.81 16.81
C GLN A 177 -8.81 11.48 15.49
N VAL A 178 -9.66 11.42 14.47
CA VAL A 178 -9.49 12.28 13.28
C VAL A 178 -9.83 13.72 13.66
N ILE A 179 -8.83 14.60 13.60
CA ILE A 179 -8.98 16.03 13.96
C ILE A 179 -9.02 16.96 12.75
N ARG A 180 -8.58 16.47 11.60
CA ARG A 180 -8.63 17.20 10.32
C ARG A 180 -8.74 16.22 9.18
N TYR A 181 -9.46 16.60 8.13
CA TYR A 181 -9.48 15.87 6.87
C TYR A 181 -9.64 16.82 5.67
N ASP A 182 -9.10 16.37 4.54
CA ASP A 182 -9.33 16.93 3.21
C ASP A 182 -9.47 15.71 2.28
N LEU A 183 -10.70 15.28 2.04
CA LEU A 183 -11.03 14.04 1.37
C LEU A 183 -11.91 14.29 0.17
N LYS A 184 -11.70 13.49 -0.87
CA LYS A 184 -12.50 13.50 -2.08
C LYS A 184 -13.00 12.09 -2.40
N SER A 185 -14.30 11.96 -2.65
CA SER A 185 -14.89 10.71 -3.17
C SER A 185 -14.48 10.53 -4.64
N VAL A 186 -14.02 9.32 -4.94
CA VAL A 186 -13.63 8.90 -6.29
C VAL A 186 -14.15 7.49 -6.55
N SER A 187 -13.93 6.96 -7.74
CA SER A 187 -14.18 5.55 -8.02
C SER A 187 -12.94 4.90 -8.63
N PHE A 188 -12.71 3.63 -8.33
CA PHE A 188 -11.74 2.80 -9.02
C PHE A 188 -12.48 1.82 -9.93
N SER A 189 -12.11 1.80 -11.22
CA SER A 189 -12.74 0.91 -12.20
C SER A 189 -11.93 -0.38 -12.33
N LEU A 190 -12.58 -1.50 -12.10
CA LEU A 190 -11.98 -2.84 -12.21
C LEU A 190 -12.96 -3.75 -12.93
N GLU A 191 -12.59 -4.24 -14.13
CA GLU A 191 -13.36 -5.21 -14.92
C GLU A 191 -14.85 -4.84 -15.06
N GLY A 192 -15.12 -3.58 -15.34
CA GLY A 192 -16.49 -3.07 -15.51
C GLY A 192 -17.22 -2.72 -14.21
N VAL A 193 -16.66 -3.05 -13.06
CA VAL A 193 -17.20 -2.67 -11.75
C VAL A 193 -16.57 -1.37 -11.27
N ARG A 194 -17.41 -0.40 -10.86
CA ARG A 194 -16.95 0.82 -10.18
C ARG A 194 -16.97 0.62 -8.67
N ILE A 195 -15.77 0.67 -8.07
CA ILE A 195 -15.60 0.58 -6.62
C ILE A 195 -15.61 2.00 -6.05
N PRO A 196 -16.61 2.40 -5.26
CA PRO A 196 -16.61 3.69 -4.59
C PRO A 196 -15.41 3.74 -3.62
N SER A 197 -14.69 4.84 -3.65
CA SER A 197 -13.42 5.00 -2.96
C SER A 197 -13.22 6.46 -2.52
N PHE A 198 -12.21 6.71 -1.73
CA PHE A 198 -11.77 8.05 -1.36
C PHE A 198 -10.27 8.22 -1.63
N ILE A 199 -9.85 9.46 -1.79
CA ILE A 199 -8.46 9.92 -1.76
C ILE A 199 -8.37 11.17 -0.90
N GLY A 200 -7.15 11.58 -0.53
CA GLY A 200 -6.91 12.84 0.20
C GLY A 200 -6.21 12.61 1.53
N LYS A 201 -6.36 13.55 2.46
CA LYS A 201 -5.57 13.60 3.69
C LYS A 201 -6.44 13.54 4.92
N ILE A 202 -5.91 12.89 5.96
CA ILE A 202 -6.43 12.98 7.32
C ILE A 202 -5.30 13.32 8.28
N THR A 203 -5.63 13.97 9.39
CA THR A 203 -4.75 14.11 10.54
C THR A 203 -5.39 13.40 11.72
N ILE A 204 -4.68 12.46 12.28
CA ILE A 204 -5.06 11.69 13.47
C ILE A 204 -4.30 12.25 14.64
N LYS A 205 -4.99 12.49 15.75
CA LYS A 205 -4.38 12.75 17.06
C LYS A 205 -4.48 11.48 17.89
N MET A 206 -3.34 11.02 18.38
CA MET A 206 -3.25 9.93 19.34
C MET A 206 -3.31 10.47 20.76
N HIS A 207 -4.26 9.99 21.54
CA HIS A 207 -4.33 10.12 22.97
C HIS A 207 -3.71 8.87 23.62
N GLY A 208 -3.73 8.76 24.94
CA GLY A 208 -3.19 7.59 25.64
C GLY A 208 -1.67 7.62 25.82
N THR A 209 -1.02 6.47 25.85
CA THR A 209 0.42 6.32 26.11
C THR A 209 1.28 6.57 24.88
N ASP A 210 2.57 6.86 25.08
CA ASP A 210 3.54 7.04 24.00
C ASP A 210 3.76 5.75 23.24
N THR A 211 3.81 4.63 23.94
CA THR A 211 3.88 3.30 23.35
C THR A 211 2.76 3.06 22.33
N MET A 212 1.54 3.50 22.65
CA MET A 212 0.39 3.38 21.74
C MET A 212 0.53 4.29 20.52
N ALA A 213 1.02 5.53 20.71
CA ALA A 213 1.29 6.44 19.60
C ALA A 213 2.40 5.89 18.68
N ASN A 214 3.48 5.36 19.25
CA ASN A 214 4.58 4.76 18.50
C ASN A 214 4.11 3.51 17.73
N PHE A 215 3.27 2.67 18.35
CA PHE A 215 2.69 1.50 17.66
C PHE A 215 1.88 1.89 16.43
N VAL A 216 1.05 2.92 16.53
CA VAL A 216 0.25 3.42 15.40
C VAL A 216 1.14 4.05 14.33
N ASN A 217 2.19 4.79 14.70
CA ASN A 217 3.18 5.32 13.76
C ASN A 217 3.86 4.18 12.97
N MET A 218 4.33 3.14 13.65
CA MET A 218 4.94 1.96 13.02
C MET A 218 3.97 1.25 12.06
N LEU A 219 2.69 1.09 12.43
CA LEU A 219 1.68 0.53 11.54
C LEU A 219 1.51 1.37 10.27
N PHE A 220 1.54 2.69 10.36
CA PHE A 220 1.46 3.54 9.19
C PHE A 220 2.75 3.53 8.35
N GLU A 221 3.92 3.41 8.97
CA GLU A 221 5.17 3.20 8.23
C GLU A 221 5.14 1.89 7.43
N PHE A 222 4.67 0.81 8.04
CA PHE A 222 4.40 -0.43 7.32
C PHE A 222 3.36 -0.22 6.20
N GLY A 223 2.34 0.59 6.45
CA GLY A 223 1.31 0.96 5.48
C GLY A 223 1.83 1.61 4.20
N GLU A 224 2.98 2.28 4.23
CA GLU A 224 3.65 2.82 3.03
C GLU A 224 4.17 1.72 2.08
N TYR A 225 4.32 0.49 2.59
CA TYR A 225 4.66 -0.69 1.80
C TYR A 225 3.42 -1.53 1.46
N SER A 226 2.58 -1.84 2.45
CA SER A 226 1.44 -2.74 2.26
C SER A 226 0.24 -2.09 1.57
N GLY A 227 0.15 -0.76 1.59
CA GLY A 227 -1.10 -0.05 1.36
C GLY A 227 -2.15 -0.39 2.42
N VAL A 228 -3.32 0.23 2.36
CA VAL A 228 -4.42 0.05 3.31
C VAL A 228 -5.74 -0.25 2.60
N GLY A 229 -6.61 -1.03 3.25
CA GLY A 229 -7.89 -1.43 2.67
C GLY A 229 -7.78 -2.55 1.64
N ILE A 230 -8.74 -2.61 0.72
CA ILE A 230 -8.87 -3.68 -0.26
C ILE A 230 -8.03 -3.44 -1.52
N LYS A 231 -7.71 -4.54 -2.24
CA LYS A 231 -7.17 -4.54 -3.61
C LYS A 231 -5.86 -3.74 -3.78
N THR A 232 -4.98 -3.76 -2.78
CA THR A 232 -3.69 -3.06 -2.82
C THR A 232 -2.74 -3.63 -3.87
N SER A 233 -2.86 -4.91 -4.20
CA SER A 233 -2.15 -5.53 -5.32
C SER A 233 -2.69 -5.09 -6.71
N LEU A 234 -3.88 -4.51 -6.76
CA LEU A 234 -4.51 -4.02 -8.01
C LEU A 234 -4.36 -2.50 -8.19
N GLY A 235 -3.73 -1.80 -7.25
CA GLY A 235 -3.44 -0.37 -7.35
C GLY A 235 -4.28 0.54 -6.46
N MET A 236 -5.09 -0.03 -5.58
CA MET A 236 -5.84 0.73 -4.58
C MET A 236 -5.04 0.86 -3.27
N GLY A 237 -5.47 1.78 -2.41
CA GLY A 237 -5.04 1.83 -1.00
C GLY A 237 -3.62 2.35 -0.75
N TYR A 238 -2.92 2.89 -1.73
CA TYR A 238 -1.60 3.46 -1.49
C TYR A 238 -1.68 4.72 -0.65
N MET A 239 -0.88 4.77 0.38
CA MET A 239 -0.82 5.87 1.32
C MET A 239 0.62 6.24 1.67
N LYS A 240 0.82 7.46 2.14
CA LYS A 240 2.08 7.95 2.73
C LYS A 240 1.81 8.71 4.01
N MET A 241 2.73 8.59 4.94
CA MET A 241 2.83 9.52 6.06
C MET A 241 3.42 10.84 5.57
N ILE A 242 2.82 11.95 5.97
CA ILE A 242 3.39 13.27 5.74
C ILE A 242 4.27 13.58 6.96
N LYS A 243 5.59 13.51 6.76
CA LYS A 243 6.55 13.95 7.78
C LYS A 243 6.44 15.48 7.86
N GLY A 244 5.90 16.01 8.95
CA GLY A 244 5.87 17.45 9.19
C GLY A 244 7.29 18.00 9.18
N GLU A 245 7.51 19.12 8.48
CA GLU A 245 8.74 19.89 8.68
C GLU A 245 8.80 20.26 10.17
N ARG A 246 9.88 19.90 10.82
CA ARG A 246 10.16 20.40 12.19
C ARG A 246 10.24 21.92 12.10
N LYS A 247 9.23 22.61 12.63
CA LYS A 247 9.32 24.05 12.86
C LYS A 247 10.08 24.31 14.15
#